data_d4fec122d6ff8cab43d4c3d361b358c5
#
_entry.id   d4fec122d6ff8cab43d4c3d361b358c5
#
_cell.length_a   1.000
_cell.length_b   1.000
_cell.length_c   1.000
_cell.angle_alpha   90.00
_cell.angle_beta   90.00
_cell.angle_gamma   90.00
#
_symmetry.space_group_name_H-M   'P 1'
#
loop_
_entity.id
_entity.type
_entity.pdbx_description
1 polymer ?
#
loop_
_entity_poly.entity_id
_entity_poly.type
_entity_poly.pdbx_seq_one_letter_code
_entity_poly.pdbx_strand_id
1 'polypeptide(L)'
;DEQSAIIHWQGEKLVVNAFAGTGKTSTLVQFAAACPESRMLYLAYNRAIRDEAERRFPFNVECKTSHQLAYSRFGKHFRHRLVPGLSVTDVARKLNTRYWTLARVAMTALNQFICSADVAPGMQHMPPPDEMKGMSPQDALRAVQILWHEMSNPDGNFPVTHDTYLKLYQLSSPDLSRRWDTILFDEAQDANPVTSALVLGQRCRVVLVGDRYQQI
;
A
#
# COMPACT_ATOMS: atom_id res chain seq x y z
N ASP A 1 9.25 -32.23 -1.99
CA ASP A 1 8.04 -31.60 -2.53
C ASP A 1 8.25 -30.09 -2.69
N GLU A 2 7.30 -29.39 -3.30
CA GLU A 2 7.40 -27.95 -3.55
C GLU A 2 7.51 -27.12 -2.26
N GLN A 3 6.80 -27.50 -1.21
CA GLN A 3 6.88 -26.83 0.10
C GLN A 3 8.28 -26.96 0.69
N SER A 4 8.90 -28.13 0.60
CA SER A 4 10.27 -28.34 1.06
C SER A 4 11.27 -27.48 0.28
N ALA A 5 11.06 -27.28 -1.02
CA ALA A 5 11.90 -26.41 -1.83
C ALA A 5 11.78 -24.92 -1.39
N ILE A 6 10.59 -24.47 -1.01
CA ILE A 6 10.36 -23.12 -0.50
C ILE A 6 11.06 -22.95 0.86
N ILE A 7 10.91 -23.91 1.78
CA ILE A 7 11.49 -23.85 3.12
C ILE A 7 13.02 -23.72 3.09
N HIS A 8 13.68 -24.37 2.12
CA HIS A 8 15.15 -24.37 2.00
C HIS A 8 15.68 -23.37 0.96
N TRP A 9 14.80 -22.51 0.41
CA TRP A 9 15.20 -21.53 -0.59
C TRP A 9 16.10 -20.42 -0.02
N GLN A 10 17.17 -20.06 -0.76
CA GLN A 10 18.17 -19.08 -0.32
C GLN A 10 18.39 -17.91 -1.30
N GLY A 11 17.54 -17.76 -2.32
CA GLY A 11 17.65 -16.65 -3.26
C GLY A 11 17.19 -15.29 -2.70
N GLU A 12 17.23 -14.24 -3.53
CA GLU A 12 16.85 -12.88 -3.14
C GLU A 12 15.35 -12.63 -3.25
N LYS A 13 14.70 -13.10 -4.32
CA LYS A 13 13.27 -12.92 -4.56
C LYS A 13 12.62 -14.23 -4.96
N LEU A 14 11.58 -14.62 -4.26
CA LEU A 14 10.78 -15.81 -4.53
C LEU A 14 9.33 -15.42 -4.76
N VAL A 15 8.73 -15.90 -5.83
CA VAL A 15 7.30 -15.81 -6.09
C VAL A 15 6.71 -17.19 -6.04
N VAL A 16 5.81 -17.44 -5.10
CA VAL A 16 5.09 -18.70 -4.93
C VAL A 16 3.65 -18.52 -5.40
N ASN A 17 3.30 -19.18 -6.49
CA ASN A 17 1.92 -19.28 -6.95
C ASN A 17 1.27 -20.51 -6.33
N ALA A 18 0.28 -20.33 -5.48
CA ALA A 18 -0.39 -21.43 -4.80
C ALA A 18 -1.89 -21.15 -4.68
N PHE A 19 -2.70 -22.18 -4.91
CA PHE A 19 -4.16 -22.08 -4.77
C PHE A 19 -4.61 -21.84 -3.34
N ALA A 20 -5.82 -21.33 -3.17
CA ALA A 20 -6.44 -21.22 -1.86
C ALA A 20 -6.49 -22.58 -1.16
N GLY A 21 -6.23 -22.59 0.15
CA GLY A 21 -6.27 -23.81 0.97
C GLY A 21 -5.05 -24.75 0.85
N THR A 22 -4.03 -24.41 0.07
CA THR A 22 -2.81 -25.25 -0.08
C THR A 22 -1.80 -25.11 1.06
N GLY A 23 -2.15 -24.41 2.13
CA GLY A 23 -1.26 -24.24 3.28
C GLY A 23 -0.19 -23.15 3.10
N LYS A 24 -0.44 -22.14 2.26
CA LYS A 24 0.48 -20.99 2.00
C LYS A 24 1.10 -20.41 3.27
N THR A 25 0.26 -19.96 4.19
CA THR A 25 0.71 -19.38 5.46
C THR A 25 1.46 -20.39 6.32
N SER A 26 1.05 -21.66 6.34
CA SER A 26 1.76 -22.71 7.08
C SER A 26 3.16 -22.97 6.52
N THR A 27 3.34 -22.89 5.21
CA THR A 27 4.66 -23.00 4.56
C THR A 27 5.55 -21.81 4.93
N LEU A 28 5.00 -20.59 4.99
CA LEU A 28 5.74 -19.40 5.44
C LEU A 28 6.15 -19.50 6.91
N VAL A 29 5.29 -20.05 7.78
CA VAL A 29 5.62 -20.31 9.19
C VAL A 29 6.78 -21.30 9.31
N GLN A 30 6.77 -22.39 8.53
CA GLN A 30 7.86 -23.37 8.52
C GLN A 30 9.16 -22.76 7.95
N PHE A 31 9.07 -21.95 6.89
CA PHE A 31 10.20 -21.21 6.35
C PHE A 31 10.85 -20.30 7.42
N ALA A 32 10.04 -19.56 8.14
CA ALA A 32 10.53 -18.68 9.21
C ALA A 32 11.16 -19.46 10.37
N ALA A 33 10.57 -20.60 10.75
CA ALA A 33 11.09 -21.48 11.80
C ALA A 33 12.41 -22.15 11.40
N ALA A 34 12.63 -22.39 10.12
CA ALA A 34 13.89 -22.95 9.60
C ALA A 34 15.05 -21.94 9.58
N CYS A 35 14.76 -20.65 9.75
CA CYS A 35 15.76 -19.57 9.72
C CYS A 35 15.63 -18.67 10.98
N PRO A 36 15.86 -19.20 12.19
CA PRO A 36 15.57 -18.48 13.44
C PRO A 36 16.42 -17.22 13.66
N GLU A 37 17.60 -17.12 13.08
CA GLU A 37 18.47 -15.94 13.12
C GLU A 37 18.05 -14.83 12.16
N SER A 38 17.21 -15.10 11.18
CA SER A 38 16.73 -14.12 10.22
C SER A 38 15.61 -13.29 10.84
N ARG A 39 15.78 -11.98 10.88
CA ARG A 39 14.70 -11.05 11.27
C ARG A 39 13.74 -10.88 10.10
N MET A 40 12.50 -11.28 10.28
CA MET A 40 11.53 -11.29 9.21
C MET A 40 10.37 -10.34 9.48
N LEU A 41 9.85 -9.73 8.41
CA LEU A 41 8.61 -8.97 8.41
C LEU A 41 7.56 -9.75 7.65
N TYR A 42 6.46 -10.10 8.31
CA TYR A 42 5.26 -10.59 7.62
C TYR A 42 4.30 -9.42 7.36
N LEU A 43 4.06 -9.12 6.09
CA LEU A 43 3.10 -8.11 5.66
C LEU A 43 1.75 -8.75 5.39
N ALA A 44 0.79 -8.45 6.25
CA ALA A 44 -0.58 -8.89 6.15
C ALA A 44 -1.43 -7.89 5.36
N TYR A 45 -2.38 -8.39 4.59
CA TYR A 45 -3.34 -7.59 3.83
C TYR A 45 -4.22 -6.71 4.76
N ASN A 46 -4.66 -7.25 5.89
CA ASN A 46 -5.48 -6.54 6.86
C ASN A 46 -5.13 -6.91 8.31
N ARG A 47 -5.78 -6.21 9.25
CA ARG A 47 -5.54 -6.40 10.69
C ARG A 47 -5.91 -7.80 11.19
N ALA A 48 -7.01 -8.39 10.70
CA ALA A 48 -7.45 -9.71 11.13
C ALA A 48 -6.43 -10.79 10.74
N ILE A 49 -5.93 -10.74 9.50
CA ILE A 49 -4.87 -11.65 9.02
C ILE A 49 -3.57 -11.44 9.81
N ARG A 50 -3.22 -10.19 10.12
CA ARG A 50 -2.04 -9.88 10.94
C ARG A 50 -2.16 -10.48 12.33
N ASP A 51 -3.31 -10.34 12.99
CA ASP A 51 -3.54 -10.85 14.36
C ASP A 51 -3.52 -12.39 14.39
N GLU A 52 -4.01 -13.07 13.36
CA GLU A 52 -3.89 -14.51 13.20
C GLU A 52 -2.43 -14.92 12.98
N ALA A 53 -1.71 -14.24 12.11
CA ALA A 53 -0.30 -14.51 11.83
C ALA A 53 0.56 -14.36 13.08
N GLU A 54 0.33 -13.34 13.91
CA GLU A 54 1.07 -13.09 15.15
C GLU A 54 1.00 -14.27 16.15
N ARG A 55 -0.07 -15.08 16.09
CA ARG A 55 -0.24 -16.29 16.92
C ARG A 55 0.46 -17.52 16.37
N ARG A 56 0.81 -17.52 15.07
CA ARG A 56 1.31 -18.69 14.35
C ARG A 56 2.80 -18.60 14.03
N PHE A 57 3.31 -17.40 13.76
CA PHE A 57 4.69 -17.20 13.41
C PHE A 57 5.63 -17.28 14.62
N PRO A 58 6.88 -17.76 14.42
CA PRO A 58 7.89 -17.78 15.47
C PRO A 58 8.37 -16.35 15.83
N PHE A 59 9.12 -16.26 16.93
CA PHE A 59 9.56 -15.01 17.55
C PHE A 59 10.42 -14.10 16.64
N ASN A 60 11.05 -14.66 15.62
CA ASN A 60 11.87 -13.92 14.66
C ASN A 60 11.07 -13.21 13.56
N VAL A 61 9.73 -13.30 13.58
CA VAL A 61 8.83 -12.65 12.63
C VAL A 61 8.01 -11.58 13.31
N GLU A 62 8.10 -10.36 12.79
CA GLU A 62 7.23 -9.25 13.16
C GLU A 62 6.08 -9.15 12.17
N CYS A 63 4.83 -9.22 12.63
CA CYS A 63 3.65 -9.17 11.77
C CYS A 63 3.06 -7.76 11.76
N LYS A 64 2.92 -7.15 10.59
CA LYS A 64 2.34 -5.81 10.40
C LYS A 64 1.51 -5.73 9.12
N THR A 65 0.62 -4.75 9.07
CA THR A 65 0.06 -4.27 7.81
C THR A 65 0.92 -3.14 7.24
N SER A 66 0.84 -2.90 5.93
CA SER A 66 1.53 -1.77 5.28
C SER A 66 1.14 -0.43 5.91
N HIS A 67 -0.14 -0.25 6.26
CA HIS A 67 -0.63 0.94 6.96
C HIS A 67 -0.02 1.13 8.34
N GLN A 68 0.23 0.04 9.11
CA GLN A 68 0.90 0.14 10.42
C GLN A 68 2.35 0.61 10.29
N LEU A 69 3.09 0.12 9.26
CA LEU A 69 4.43 0.60 8.97
C LEU A 69 4.43 2.09 8.63
N ALA A 70 3.54 2.50 7.72
CA ALA A 70 3.40 3.88 7.30
C ALA A 70 2.92 4.81 8.43
N TYR A 71 2.01 4.35 9.28
CA TYR A 71 1.48 5.14 10.39
C TYR A 71 2.56 5.51 11.39
N SER A 72 3.44 4.58 11.73
CA SER A 72 4.54 4.84 12.68
C SER A 72 5.49 5.94 12.20
N ARG A 73 5.65 6.11 10.89
CA ARG A 73 6.55 7.10 10.28
C ARG A 73 5.84 8.40 9.91
N PHE A 74 4.69 8.32 9.26
CA PHE A 74 3.95 9.46 8.71
C PHE A 74 2.58 9.67 9.36
N GLY A 75 1.77 8.63 9.50
CA GLY A 75 0.37 8.74 9.88
C GLY A 75 0.13 9.46 11.21
N LYS A 76 1.04 9.32 12.17
CA LYS A 76 0.97 10.01 13.47
C LYS A 76 0.95 11.52 13.36
N HIS A 77 1.60 12.10 12.34
CA HIS A 77 1.63 13.55 12.12
C HIS A 77 0.29 14.09 11.60
N PHE A 78 -0.50 13.24 10.98
CA PHE A 78 -1.82 13.57 10.42
C PHE A 78 -3.00 13.18 11.34
N ARG A 79 -2.72 12.66 12.54
CA ARG A 79 -3.74 12.10 13.44
C ARG A 79 -4.95 13.01 13.66
N HIS A 80 -4.73 14.32 13.74
CA HIS A 80 -5.76 15.31 14.04
C HIS A 80 -6.72 15.59 12.88
N ARG A 81 -6.42 15.11 11.67
CA ARG A 81 -7.22 15.35 10.45
C ARG A 81 -7.46 14.07 9.62
N LEU A 82 -7.20 12.90 10.22
CA LEU A 82 -7.51 11.62 9.57
C LEU A 82 -9.01 11.42 9.46
N VAL A 83 -9.45 11.05 8.24
CA VAL A 83 -10.83 10.72 7.93
C VAL A 83 -10.88 9.37 7.19
N PRO A 84 -12.01 8.63 7.28
CA PRO A 84 -12.17 7.36 6.55
C PRO A 84 -12.15 7.53 5.03
N GLY A 85 -12.61 8.68 4.53
CA GLY A 85 -12.65 9.01 3.11
C GLY A 85 -12.89 10.51 2.91
N LEU A 86 -12.48 11.04 1.76
CA LEU A 86 -12.74 12.43 1.38
C LEU A 86 -14.19 12.60 0.93
N SER A 87 -14.81 13.72 1.29
CA SER A 87 -16.09 14.12 0.73
C SER A 87 -15.89 15.07 -0.47
N VAL A 88 -16.80 14.99 -1.45
CA VAL A 88 -16.80 15.93 -2.58
C VAL A 88 -16.95 17.37 -2.10
N THR A 89 -17.68 17.59 -1.00
CA THR A 89 -17.88 18.91 -0.38
C THR A 89 -16.56 19.49 0.14
N ASP A 90 -15.73 18.68 0.80
CA ASP A 90 -14.43 19.13 1.29
C ASP A 90 -13.51 19.50 0.13
N VAL A 91 -13.51 18.69 -0.93
CA VAL A 91 -12.76 18.95 -2.15
C VAL A 91 -13.23 20.25 -2.82
N ALA A 92 -14.54 20.44 -3.01
CA ALA A 92 -15.09 21.66 -3.61
C ALA A 92 -14.76 22.90 -2.80
N ARG A 93 -14.84 22.82 -1.47
CA ARG A 93 -14.46 23.91 -0.54
C ARG A 93 -12.97 24.24 -0.66
N LYS A 94 -12.10 23.23 -0.70
CA LYS A 94 -10.65 23.43 -0.81
C LYS A 94 -10.26 24.06 -2.14
N LEU A 95 -10.89 23.63 -3.23
CA LEU A 95 -10.68 24.20 -4.55
C LEU A 95 -11.39 25.54 -4.77
N ASN A 96 -12.14 26.02 -3.79
CA ASN A 96 -12.98 27.21 -3.87
C ASN A 96 -13.86 27.24 -5.12
N THR A 97 -14.50 26.11 -5.42
CA THR A 97 -15.29 25.92 -6.64
C THR A 97 -16.73 25.54 -6.33
N ARG A 98 -17.67 26.06 -7.14
CA ARG A 98 -19.07 25.60 -7.18
C ARG A 98 -19.31 24.57 -8.29
N TYR A 99 -18.29 24.27 -9.08
CA TYR A 99 -18.36 23.30 -10.16
C TYR A 99 -18.11 21.88 -9.62
N TRP A 100 -19.19 21.24 -9.22
CA TRP A 100 -19.16 19.91 -8.57
C TRP A 100 -18.52 18.82 -9.42
N THR A 101 -18.60 18.94 -10.75
CA THR A 101 -17.95 18.00 -11.66
C THR A 101 -16.42 18.06 -11.47
N LEU A 102 -15.84 19.26 -11.37
CA LEU A 102 -14.40 19.40 -11.08
C LEU A 102 -14.02 18.73 -9.77
N ALA A 103 -14.80 18.95 -8.71
CA ALA A 103 -14.52 18.35 -7.41
C ALA A 103 -14.58 16.81 -7.45
N ARG A 104 -15.54 16.22 -8.16
CA ARG A 104 -15.65 14.76 -8.33
C ARG A 104 -14.50 14.19 -9.15
N VAL A 105 -14.21 14.78 -10.31
CA VAL A 105 -13.12 14.35 -11.19
C VAL A 105 -11.79 14.45 -10.47
N ALA A 106 -11.51 15.57 -9.79
CA ALA A 106 -10.29 15.74 -9.02
C ALA A 106 -10.17 14.73 -7.86
N MET A 107 -11.27 14.43 -7.17
CA MET A 107 -11.29 13.41 -6.11
C MET A 107 -11.02 12.01 -6.66
N THR A 108 -11.63 11.63 -7.78
CA THR A 108 -11.40 10.33 -8.44
C THR A 108 -9.93 10.21 -8.88
N ALA A 109 -9.41 11.21 -9.58
CA ALA A 109 -8.04 11.21 -10.06
C ALA A 109 -7.01 11.22 -8.90
N LEU A 110 -7.29 11.96 -7.84
CA LEU A 110 -6.47 11.96 -6.63
C LEU A 110 -6.41 10.56 -5.98
N ASN A 111 -7.55 9.87 -5.85
CA ASN A 111 -7.60 8.52 -5.31
C ASN A 111 -6.84 7.53 -6.20
N GLN A 112 -6.96 7.64 -7.52
CA GLN A 112 -6.18 6.81 -8.46
C GLN A 112 -4.67 7.02 -8.28
N PHE A 113 -4.23 8.27 -8.13
CA PHE A 113 -2.82 8.57 -7.85
C PHE A 113 -2.38 7.99 -6.51
N ILE A 114 -3.13 8.23 -5.43
CA ILE A 114 -2.78 7.78 -4.08
C ILE A 114 -2.64 6.25 -4.02
N CYS A 115 -3.44 5.51 -4.81
CA CYS A 115 -3.39 4.05 -4.89
C CYS A 115 -2.44 3.51 -5.97
N SER A 116 -1.79 4.38 -6.76
CA SER A 116 -0.81 3.99 -7.79
C SER A 116 0.61 3.86 -7.24
N ALA A 117 1.52 3.28 -8.02
CA ALA A 117 2.96 3.27 -7.72
C ALA A 117 3.67 4.57 -8.14
N ASP A 118 2.98 5.47 -8.84
CA ASP A 118 3.57 6.67 -9.44
C ASP A 118 4.07 7.66 -8.38
N VAL A 119 5.08 8.43 -8.75
CA VAL A 119 5.73 9.38 -7.83
C VAL A 119 5.03 10.74 -7.75
N ALA A 120 4.21 11.08 -8.75
CA ALA A 120 3.47 12.34 -8.82
C ALA A 120 2.14 12.16 -9.55
N PRO A 121 1.13 13.01 -9.25
CA PRO A 121 -0.11 13.03 -10.04
C PRO A 121 0.17 13.37 -11.50
N GLY A 122 -0.43 12.63 -12.41
CA GLY A 122 -0.27 12.79 -13.86
C GLY A 122 -1.56 12.50 -14.62
N MET A 123 -1.50 12.67 -15.94
CA MET A 123 -2.64 12.49 -16.84
C MET A 123 -3.18 11.05 -16.84
N GLN A 124 -2.33 10.06 -16.54
CA GLN A 124 -2.70 8.64 -16.44
C GLN A 124 -3.70 8.36 -15.29
N HIS A 125 -3.85 9.28 -14.35
CA HIS A 125 -4.80 9.15 -13.24
C HIS A 125 -6.16 9.79 -13.53
N MET A 126 -6.31 10.45 -14.70
CA MET A 126 -7.58 11.06 -15.04
C MET A 126 -8.62 9.99 -15.36
N PRO A 127 -9.88 10.18 -14.92
CA PRO A 127 -10.95 9.29 -15.31
C PRO A 127 -11.20 9.33 -16.83
N PRO A 128 -11.91 8.35 -17.38
CA PRO A 128 -12.25 8.31 -18.80
C PRO A 128 -12.96 9.59 -19.27
N PRO A 129 -12.86 9.96 -20.57
CA PRO A 129 -13.41 11.22 -21.09
C PRO A 129 -14.91 11.42 -20.87
N ASP A 130 -15.69 10.35 -20.88
CA ASP A 130 -17.13 10.36 -20.61
C ASP A 130 -17.46 10.76 -19.15
N GLU A 131 -16.65 10.36 -18.20
CA GLU A 131 -16.76 10.76 -16.80
C GLU A 131 -16.31 12.20 -16.55
N MET A 132 -15.44 12.73 -17.40
CA MET A 132 -14.96 14.10 -17.31
C MET A 132 -15.98 15.14 -17.74
N LYS A 133 -17.05 14.76 -18.46
CA LYS A 133 -18.17 15.64 -18.86
C LYS A 133 -17.71 16.93 -19.54
N GLY A 134 -16.72 16.83 -20.43
CA GLY A 134 -16.19 17.96 -21.18
C GLY A 134 -15.19 18.85 -20.43
N MET A 135 -14.80 18.46 -19.21
CA MET A 135 -13.76 19.18 -18.46
C MET A 135 -12.39 19.00 -19.09
N SER A 136 -11.58 20.06 -19.04
CA SER A 136 -10.18 19.99 -19.43
C SER A 136 -9.38 19.07 -18.51
N PRO A 137 -8.68 18.05 -19.03
CA PRO A 137 -7.81 17.20 -18.24
C PRO A 137 -6.71 17.98 -17.50
N GLN A 138 -6.24 19.08 -18.08
CA GLN A 138 -5.22 19.95 -17.48
C GLN A 138 -5.76 20.68 -16.25
N ASP A 139 -7.02 21.14 -16.27
CA ASP A 139 -7.64 21.80 -15.12
C ASP A 139 -7.90 20.80 -14.00
N ALA A 140 -8.32 19.58 -14.35
CA ALA A 140 -8.45 18.48 -13.39
C ALA A 140 -7.09 18.13 -12.76
N LEU A 141 -6.03 18.04 -13.54
CA LEU A 141 -4.69 17.76 -13.04
C LEU A 141 -4.19 18.84 -12.08
N ARG A 142 -4.40 20.13 -12.41
CA ARG A 142 -4.06 21.23 -11.49
C ARG A 142 -4.80 21.12 -10.16
N ALA A 143 -6.09 20.77 -10.21
CA ALA A 143 -6.88 20.55 -9.00
C ALA A 143 -6.31 19.40 -8.14
N VAL A 144 -5.95 18.28 -8.78
CA VAL A 144 -5.31 17.13 -8.08
C VAL A 144 -3.99 17.54 -7.44
N GLN A 145 -3.16 18.31 -8.14
CA GLN A 145 -1.88 18.79 -7.61
C GLN A 145 -2.06 19.68 -6.38
N ILE A 146 -3.05 20.57 -6.40
CA ILE A 146 -3.40 21.40 -5.23
C ILE A 146 -3.83 20.53 -4.05
N LEU A 147 -4.75 19.58 -4.28
CA LEU A 147 -5.23 18.68 -3.23
C LEU A 147 -4.11 17.84 -2.64
N TRP A 148 -3.26 17.27 -3.49
CA TRP A 148 -2.13 16.46 -3.05
C TRP A 148 -1.13 17.27 -2.23
N HIS A 149 -0.81 18.49 -2.67
CA HIS A 149 0.06 19.39 -1.91
C HIS A 149 -0.48 19.65 -0.51
N GLU A 150 -1.78 19.92 -0.40
CA GLU A 150 -2.44 20.18 0.89
C GLU A 150 -2.51 18.93 1.79
N MET A 151 -2.76 17.77 1.20
CA MET A 151 -2.80 16.51 1.94
C MET A 151 -1.42 16.10 2.46
N SER A 152 -0.40 16.28 1.66
CA SER A 152 0.98 15.90 1.99
C SER A 152 1.68 16.87 2.95
N ASN A 153 1.17 18.10 3.10
CA ASN A 153 1.71 19.08 4.04
C ASN A 153 1.34 18.71 5.49
N PRO A 154 2.31 18.41 6.39
CA PRO A 154 2.02 18.10 7.79
C PRO A 154 1.27 19.22 8.54
N ASP A 155 1.52 20.49 8.20
CA ASP A 155 0.93 21.66 8.81
C ASP A 155 -0.39 22.10 8.16
N GLY A 156 -0.84 21.36 7.14
CA GLY A 156 -2.10 21.63 6.45
C GLY A 156 -3.33 21.33 7.31
N ASN A 157 -4.49 21.80 6.87
CA ASN A 157 -5.78 21.59 7.53
C ASN A 157 -6.77 20.76 6.69
N PHE A 158 -6.39 20.37 5.48
CA PHE A 158 -7.24 19.55 4.61
C PHE A 158 -7.30 18.11 5.12
N PRO A 159 -8.46 17.43 5.08
CA PRO A 159 -8.60 16.04 5.52
C PRO A 159 -7.61 15.09 4.82
N VAL A 160 -7.14 14.09 5.55
CA VAL A 160 -6.18 13.09 5.08
C VAL A 160 -6.75 11.69 5.29
N THR A 161 -6.63 10.82 4.30
CA THR A 161 -7.04 9.42 4.39
C THR A 161 -5.88 8.53 4.85
N HIS A 162 -6.21 7.29 5.24
CA HIS A 162 -5.18 6.31 5.59
C HIS A 162 -4.26 5.97 4.41
N ASP A 163 -4.78 5.96 3.18
CA ASP A 163 -3.96 5.71 1.99
C ASP A 163 -3.00 6.85 1.68
N THR A 164 -3.32 8.09 2.12
CA THR A 164 -2.42 9.24 1.94
C THR A 164 -1.09 9.03 2.64
N TYR A 165 -1.10 8.66 3.92
CA TYR A 165 0.16 8.45 4.62
C TYR A 165 0.89 7.17 4.19
N LEU A 166 0.18 6.15 3.68
CA LEU A 166 0.79 5.00 3.02
C LEU A 166 1.51 5.42 1.74
N LYS A 167 0.87 6.30 0.94
CA LYS A 167 1.50 6.90 -0.25
C LYS A 167 2.75 7.69 0.09
N LEU A 168 2.69 8.55 1.10
CA LEU A 168 3.86 9.31 1.57
C LEU A 168 5.00 8.39 2.04
N TYR A 169 4.65 7.28 2.68
CA TYR A 169 5.63 6.27 3.08
C TYR A 169 6.31 5.63 1.88
N GLN A 170 5.55 5.24 0.87
CA GLN A 170 6.10 4.70 -0.39
C GLN A 170 7.01 5.73 -1.08
N LEU A 171 6.58 7.00 -1.19
CA LEU A 171 7.36 8.07 -1.81
C LEU A 171 8.67 8.39 -1.05
N SER A 172 8.72 8.12 0.25
CA SER A 172 9.94 8.29 1.04
C SER A 172 11.00 7.22 0.77
N SER A 173 10.68 6.22 -0.06
CA SER A 173 11.56 5.09 -0.41
C SER A 173 12.23 4.46 0.81
N PRO A 174 11.48 3.99 1.82
CA PRO A 174 12.04 3.50 3.06
C PRO A 174 12.88 2.25 2.82
N ASP A 175 14.04 2.19 3.46
CA ASP A 175 14.91 1.02 3.45
C ASP A 175 14.55 0.08 4.61
N LEU A 176 13.69 -0.91 4.32
CA LEU A 176 13.26 -1.93 5.29
C LEU A 176 14.35 -2.94 5.62
N SER A 177 15.38 -3.08 4.75
CA SER A 177 16.49 -4.00 4.93
C SER A 177 17.37 -3.68 6.14
N ARG A 178 17.29 -2.44 6.66
CA ARG A 178 17.95 -2.06 7.91
C ARG A 178 17.39 -2.76 9.14
N ARG A 179 16.13 -3.19 9.07
CA ARG A 179 15.43 -3.81 10.21
C ARG A 179 15.15 -5.28 9.99
N TRP A 180 14.84 -5.67 8.76
CA TRP A 180 14.44 -7.03 8.42
C TRP A 180 15.31 -7.60 7.30
N ASP A 181 15.74 -8.82 7.48
CA ASP A 181 16.55 -9.54 6.51
C ASP A 181 15.67 -10.18 5.42
N THR A 182 14.41 -10.43 5.74
CA THR A 182 13.42 -11.03 4.83
C THR A 182 12.03 -10.41 5.02
N ILE A 183 11.33 -10.17 3.91
CA ILE A 183 9.92 -9.78 3.88
C ILE A 183 9.10 -10.96 3.35
N LEU A 184 8.10 -11.38 4.11
CA LEU A 184 7.10 -12.37 3.74
C LEU A 184 5.83 -11.61 3.38
N PHE A 185 5.41 -11.65 2.12
CA PHE A 185 4.26 -10.92 1.63
C PHE A 185 3.21 -11.89 1.13
N ASP A 186 2.21 -12.14 1.95
CA ASP A 186 1.09 -13.05 1.67
C ASP A 186 -0.04 -12.31 0.96
N GLU A 187 -0.85 -13.03 0.19
CA GLU A 187 -1.95 -12.51 -0.63
C GLU A 187 -1.50 -11.35 -1.54
N ALA A 188 -0.35 -11.51 -2.17
CA ALA A 188 0.28 -10.46 -2.99
C ALA A 188 -0.59 -10.02 -4.18
N GLN A 189 -1.53 -10.85 -4.65
CA GLN A 189 -2.48 -10.51 -5.72
C GLN A 189 -3.49 -9.44 -5.30
N ASP A 190 -3.81 -9.34 -4.00
CA ASP A 190 -4.79 -8.37 -3.46
C ASP A 190 -4.14 -7.06 -3.05
N ALA A 191 -2.82 -6.98 -3.12
CA ALA A 191 -2.08 -5.80 -2.73
C ALA A 191 -2.30 -4.63 -3.70
N ASN A 192 -2.51 -3.44 -3.16
CA ASN A 192 -2.52 -2.26 -3.99
C ASN A 192 -1.10 -1.97 -4.56
N PRO A 193 -1.00 -1.26 -5.71
CA PRO A 193 0.28 -0.96 -6.35
C PRO A 193 1.27 -0.23 -5.43
N VAL A 194 0.81 0.57 -4.48
CA VAL A 194 1.65 1.28 -3.48
C VAL A 194 2.41 0.29 -2.60
N THR A 195 1.70 -0.69 -2.03
CA THR A 195 2.32 -1.72 -1.19
C THR A 195 3.24 -2.63 -2.00
N SER A 196 2.83 -3.00 -3.22
CA SER A 196 3.67 -3.80 -4.12
C SER A 196 4.97 -3.07 -4.47
N ALA A 197 4.90 -1.77 -4.82
CA ALA A 197 6.08 -0.97 -5.12
C ALA A 197 7.02 -0.85 -3.89
N LEU A 198 6.44 -0.66 -2.70
CA LEU A 198 7.18 -0.60 -1.44
C LEU A 198 7.98 -1.89 -1.20
N VAL A 199 7.34 -3.06 -1.36
CA VAL A 199 7.95 -4.38 -1.11
C VAL A 199 8.98 -4.74 -2.18
N LEU A 200 8.61 -4.59 -3.47
CA LEU A 200 9.48 -4.98 -4.59
C LEU A 200 10.72 -4.10 -4.72
N GLY A 201 10.68 -2.87 -4.22
CA GLY A 201 11.81 -1.95 -4.18
C GLY A 201 12.86 -2.26 -3.10
N GLN A 202 12.61 -3.23 -2.21
CA GLN A 202 13.52 -3.54 -1.11
C GLN A 202 14.75 -4.34 -1.57
N ARG A 203 15.86 -4.14 -0.86
CA ARG A 203 17.14 -4.84 -1.10
C ARG A 203 17.26 -6.16 -0.32
N CYS A 204 16.45 -6.33 0.73
CA CYS A 204 16.40 -7.58 1.47
C CYS A 204 15.68 -8.68 0.68
N ARG A 205 15.78 -9.90 1.20
CA ARG A 205 15.06 -11.06 0.64
C ARG A 205 13.54 -10.80 0.67
N VAL A 206 12.84 -11.17 -0.41
CA VAL A 206 11.39 -11.03 -0.52
C VAL A 206 10.77 -12.35 -0.96
N VAL A 207 9.82 -12.84 -0.18
CA VAL A 207 8.99 -14.01 -0.51
C VAL A 207 7.57 -13.54 -0.72
N LEU A 208 7.11 -13.57 -1.98
CA LEU A 208 5.76 -13.24 -2.38
C LEU A 208 4.94 -14.51 -2.50
N VAL A 209 3.82 -14.56 -1.84
CA VAL A 209 2.87 -15.68 -1.95
C VAL A 209 1.53 -15.16 -2.39
N GLY A 210 0.94 -15.77 -3.40
CA GLY A 210 -0.34 -15.34 -3.94
C GLY A 210 -0.98 -16.38 -4.84
N ASP A 211 -2.23 -16.13 -5.20
CA ASP A 211 -3.00 -16.96 -6.13
C ASP A 211 -3.36 -16.13 -7.36
N ARG A 212 -2.74 -16.46 -8.51
CA ARG A 212 -3.00 -15.75 -9.78
C ARG A 212 -4.45 -15.86 -10.26
N TYR A 213 -5.19 -16.86 -9.81
CA TYR A 213 -6.56 -17.11 -10.23
C TYR A 213 -7.61 -16.42 -9.35
N GLN A 214 -7.19 -15.77 -8.25
CA GLN A 214 -8.05 -15.02 -7.34
C GLN A 214 -7.95 -13.50 -7.55
N GLN A 215 -7.25 -13.02 -8.56
CA GLN A 215 -7.32 -11.60 -8.96
C GLN A 215 -8.73 -11.30 -9.48
N ILE A 216 -9.48 -10.51 -8.71
CA ILE A 216 -10.78 -9.95 -9.09
C ILE A 216 -10.56 -8.63 -9.84
#